data_2bfcfb2fad9f2ad5f0536929f9b26ce6
#
_entry.id   2bfcfb2fad9f2ad5f0536929f9b26ce6
#
_cell.length_a   1.000
_cell.length_b   1.000
_cell.length_c   1.000
_cell.angle_alpha   90.00
_cell.angle_beta   90.00
_cell.angle_gamma   90.00
#
_symmetry.space_group_name_H-M   'P 1'
#
loop_
_entity.id
_entity.type
_entity.pdbx_description
1 polymer ?
#
loop_
_entity_poly.entity_id
_entity_poly.type
_entity_poly.pdbx_seq_one_letter_code
_entity_poly.pdbx_strand_id
1 'polypeptide(L)'
;MGLADLHMHTIFSYDGTATVPAVLKRAKQVGLDMIAITDHDEIRGALLAEQLAPEFDIQVIPGVEITTAEGDLLALAIHKIIPAGLPLIETVKRVGEQGGFCIAPHPMAGGIGMKSLSAHSIRQALNDHEAERILIGIETYNATALDRESSHGAKIWAERLGVS
;
A
#
# COMPACT_ATOMS: atom_id res chain seq x y z
N MET A 1 15.23 -1.48 16.44
CA MET A 1 14.66 -0.99 15.16
C MET A 1 13.69 -2.07 14.70
N GLY A 2 12.41 -1.75 14.52
CA GLY A 2 11.40 -2.71 14.09
C GLY A 2 11.46 -2.93 12.56
N LEU A 3 10.99 -4.10 12.11
CA LEU A 3 10.83 -4.44 10.70
C LEU A 3 9.35 -4.48 10.34
N ALA A 4 8.98 -3.85 9.23
CA ALA A 4 7.61 -3.83 8.73
C ALA A 4 7.54 -4.20 7.25
N ASP A 5 6.47 -4.89 6.84
CA ASP A 5 6.07 -5.06 5.46
C ASP A 5 4.69 -4.44 5.28
N LEU A 6 4.58 -3.43 4.43
CA LEU A 6 3.37 -2.60 4.28
C LEU A 6 2.56 -2.92 3.02
N HIS A 7 2.93 -3.98 2.27
CA HIS A 7 2.26 -4.34 1.03
C HIS A 7 2.13 -5.86 0.90
N MET A 8 1.04 -6.41 1.41
CA MET A 8 0.79 -7.86 1.42
C MET A 8 -0.64 -8.19 1.01
N HIS A 9 -0.79 -9.23 0.19
CA HIS A 9 -2.08 -9.72 -0.30
C HIS A 9 -2.44 -11.08 0.30
N THR A 10 -3.73 -11.31 0.48
CA THR A 10 -4.30 -12.55 1.00
C THR A 10 -5.30 -13.15 0.02
N ILE A 11 -5.94 -14.26 0.39
CA ILE A 11 -7.01 -14.89 -0.42
C ILE A 11 -8.22 -13.98 -0.67
N PHE A 12 -8.29 -12.82 -0.06
CA PHE A 12 -9.33 -11.81 -0.32
C PHE A 12 -9.02 -10.99 -1.59
N SER A 13 -7.78 -11.05 -2.07
CA SER A 13 -7.34 -10.44 -3.33
C SER A 13 -7.25 -11.50 -4.44
N TYR A 14 -7.52 -11.11 -5.68
CA TYR A 14 -7.51 -12.01 -6.83
C TYR A 14 -6.11 -12.63 -7.11
N ASP A 15 -5.07 -12.00 -6.64
CA ASP A 15 -3.66 -12.38 -6.81
C ASP A 15 -3.02 -12.96 -5.53
N GLY A 16 -3.74 -12.94 -4.40
CA GLY A 16 -3.31 -13.51 -3.14
C GLY A 16 -3.69 -14.99 -3.02
N THR A 17 -2.80 -15.80 -2.47
CA THR A 17 -3.02 -17.26 -2.30
C THR A 17 -2.98 -17.72 -0.84
N ALA A 18 -2.49 -16.89 0.08
CA ALA A 18 -2.32 -17.23 1.47
C ALA A 18 -3.53 -16.77 2.31
N THR A 19 -3.95 -17.61 3.27
CA THR A 19 -4.96 -17.18 4.25
C THR A 19 -4.39 -16.18 5.23
N VAL A 20 -5.23 -15.32 5.81
CA VAL A 20 -4.81 -14.31 6.80
C VAL A 20 -4.01 -14.94 7.96
N PRO A 21 -4.45 -16.05 8.61
CA PRO A 21 -3.64 -16.69 9.66
C PRO A 21 -2.27 -17.19 9.17
N ALA A 22 -2.19 -17.66 7.91
CA ALA A 22 -0.92 -18.12 7.33
C ALA A 22 0.05 -16.94 7.14
N VAL A 23 -0.45 -15.79 6.67
CA VAL A 23 0.34 -14.56 6.52
C VAL A 23 0.86 -14.09 7.89
N LEU A 24 -0.02 -13.96 8.89
CA LEU A 24 0.36 -13.54 10.25
C LEU A 24 1.43 -14.46 10.85
N LYS A 25 1.21 -15.78 10.75
CA LYS A 25 2.19 -16.77 11.21
C LYS A 25 3.54 -16.63 10.50
N ARG A 26 3.51 -16.44 9.19
CA ARG A 26 4.74 -16.29 8.40
C ARG A 26 5.48 -14.99 8.72
N ALA A 27 4.77 -13.89 8.85
CA ALA A 27 5.33 -12.60 9.24
C ALA A 27 6.09 -12.70 10.57
N LYS A 28 5.47 -13.31 11.58
CA LYS A 28 6.13 -13.56 12.88
C LYS A 28 7.36 -14.47 12.75
N GLN A 29 7.28 -15.54 11.96
CA GLN A 29 8.40 -16.48 11.75
C GLN A 29 9.63 -15.83 11.12
N VAL A 30 9.43 -14.84 10.23
CA VAL A 30 10.53 -14.14 9.56
C VAL A 30 11.01 -12.92 10.34
N GLY A 31 10.43 -12.65 11.52
CA GLY A 31 10.87 -11.59 12.42
C GLY A 31 10.33 -10.20 12.09
N LEU A 32 9.19 -10.11 11.40
CA LEU A 32 8.50 -8.82 11.26
C LEU A 32 7.80 -8.45 12.57
N ASP A 33 7.88 -7.19 12.92
CA ASP A 33 7.18 -6.61 14.07
C ASP A 33 5.79 -6.09 13.67
N MET A 34 5.65 -5.67 12.41
CA MET A 34 4.44 -5.06 11.87
C MET A 34 4.21 -5.47 10.42
N ILE A 35 2.94 -5.59 10.03
CA ILE A 35 2.53 -5.78 8.63
C ILE A 35 1.32 -4.91 8.30
N ALA A 36 1.14 -4.62 7.01
CA ALA A 36 -0.16 -4.19 6.49
C ALA A 36 -0.72 -5.24 5.54
N ILE A 37 -2.03 -5.51 5.63
CA ILE A 37 -2.77 -6.27 4.62
C ILE A 37 -3.45 -5.26 3.72
N THR A 38 -3.20 -5.40 2.43
CA THR A 38 -3.58 -4.42 1.41
C THR A 38 -4.17 -5.11 0.18
N ASP A 39 -5.14 -6.01 0.39
CA ASP A 39 -5.85 -6.69 -0.69
C ASP A 39 -6.45 -5.69 -1.69
N HIS A 40 -6.44 -6.01 -2.98
CA HIS A 40 -6.97 -5.15 -4.04
C HIS A 40 -8.45 -4.85 -3.85
N ASP A 41 -8.78 -3.57 -3.69
CA ASP A 41 -10.14 -3.03 -3.56
C ASP A 41 -11.02 -3.75 -2.50
N GLU A 42 -10.37 -4.38 -1.51
CA GLU A 42 -11.02 -5.23 -0.51
C GLU A 42 -10.40 -5.02 0.89
N ILE A 43 -11.23 -4.78 1.90
CA ILE A 43 -10.77 -4.49 3.27
C ILE A 43 -10.93 -5.66 4.25
N ARG A 44 -11.73 -6.67 3.91
CA ARG A 44 -12.07 -7.77 4.85
C ARG A 44 -10.85 -8.54 5.34
N GLY A 45 -9.84 -8.76 4.46
CA GLY A 45 -8.59 -9.41 4.84
C GLY A 45 -7.84 -8.61 5.91
N ALA A 46 -7.76 -7.31 5.75
CA ALA A 46 -7.09 -6.39 6.67
C ALA A 46 -7.79 -6.34 8.04
N LEU A 47 -9.12 -6.22 8.07
CA LEU A 47 -9.90 -6.22 9.32
C LEU A 47 -9.81 -7.55 10.06
N LEU A 48 -9.82 -8.67 9.33
CA LEU A 48 -9.61 -9.99 9.91
C LEU A 48 -8.19 -10.13 10.50
N ALA A 49 -7.18 -9.63 9.80
CA ALA A 49 -5.80 -9.65 10.29
C ALA A 49 -5.63 -8.83 11.56
N GLU A 50 -6.20 -7.63 11.61
CA GLU A 50 -6.20 -6.78 12.80
C GLU A 50 -6.85 -7.47 14.00
N GLN A 51 -7.99 -8.14 13.79
CA GLN A 51 -8.67 -8.90 14.83
C GLN A 51 -7.82 -10.07 15.37
N LEU A 52 -7.10 -10.77 14.49
CA LEU A 52 -6.29 -11.95 14.86
C LEU A 52 -4.87 -11.57 15.33
N ALA A 53 -4.41 -10.37 15.08
CA ALA A 53 -3.04 -9.90 15.38
C ALA A 53 -2.54 -10.24 16.80
N PRO A 54 -3.36 -10.08 17.87
CA PRO A 54 -2.93 -10.42 19.24
C PRO A 54 -2.54 -11.89 19.43
N GLU A 55 -3.17 -12.81 18.69
CA GLU A 55 -2.88 -14.25 18.80
C GLU A 55 -1.50 -14.60 18.23
N PHE A 56 -0.96 -13.75 17.34
CA PHE A 56 0.31 -13.95 16.66
C PHE A 56 1.43 -13.05 17.21
N ASP A 57 1.13 -12.17 18.18
CA ASP A 57 2.10 -11.19 18.72
C ASP A 57 2.77 -10.39 17.59
N ILE A 58 1.96 -9.79 16.73
CA ILE A 58 2.37 -8.94 15.61
C ILE A 58 1.45 -7.72 15.52
N GLN A 59 1.98 -6.58 15.09
CA GLN A 59 1.16 -5.41 14.83
C GLN A 59 0.60 -5.47 13.40
N VAL A 60 -0.66 -5.10 13.22
CA VAL A 60 -1.30 -5.02 11.92
C VAL A 60 -1.82 -3.61 11.66
N ILE A 61 -1.48 -3.07 10.51
CA ILE A 61 -2.10 -1.85 9.96
C ILE A 61 -3.15 -2.30 8.96
N PRO A 62 -4.44 -2.04 9.19
CA PRO A 62 -5.46 -2.34 8.19
C PRO A 62 -5.32 -1.39 6.99
N GLY A 63 -5.42 -1.94 5.79
CA GLY A 63 -5.26 -1.19 4.56
C GLY A 63 -5.95 -1.83 3.36
N VAL A 64 -5.82 -1.17 2.23
CA VAL A 64 -6.33 -1.60 0.92
C VAL A 64 -5.39 -1.10 -0.16
N GLU A 65 -5.08 -1.91 -1.15
CA GLU A 65 -4.54 -1.40 -2.42
C GLU A 65 -5.70 -1.00 -3.30
N ILE A 66 -5.94 0.32 -3.41
CA ILE A 66 -7.08 0.88 -4.13
C ILE A 66 -6.69 1.12 -5.58
N THR A 67 -7.45 0.56 -6.52
CA THR A 67 -7.33 0.89 -7.93
C THR A 67 -7.95 2.26 -8.20
N THR A 68 -7.14 3.31 -8.35
CA THR A 68 -7.60 4.66 -8.73
C THR A 68 -7.72 4.79 -10.25
N ALA A 69 -8.23 5.92 -10.73
CA ALA A 69 -8.29 6.22 -12.16
C ALA A 69 -6.90 6.31 -12.80
N GLU A 70 -5.86 6.70 -12.04
CA GLU A 70 -4.50 6.91 -12.52
C GLU A 70 -3.54 5.75 -12.19
N GLY A 71 -3.92 4.82 -11.32
CA GLY A 71 -3.11 3.69 -10.91
C GLY A 71 -3.40 3.26 -9.47
N ASP A 72 -2.71 2.21 -9.02
CA ASP A 72 -2.91 1.64 -7.69
C ASP A 72 -2.30 2.52 -6.59
N LEU A 73 -2.96 2.54 -5.42
CA LEU A 73 -2.59 3.35 -4.26
C LEU A 73 -2.75 2.52 -2.98
N LEU A 74 -1.71 2.41 -2.16
CA LEU A 74 -1.85 1.86 -0.81
C LEU A 74 -2.50 2.89 0.09
N ALA A 75 -3.65 2.53 0.64
CA ALA A 75 -4.37 3.27 1.66
C ALA A 75 -4.24 2.52 2.99
N LEU A 76 -3.57 3.11 3.97
CA LEU A 76 -3.21 2.49 5.23
C LEU A 76 -3.89 3.17 6.41
N ALA A 77 -4.10 2.41 7.50
CA ALA A 77 -4.82 2.83 8.70
C ALA A 77 -6.27 3.27 8.41
N ILE A 78 -6.95 2.56 7.51
CA ILE A 78 -8.36 2.76 7.19
C ILE A 78 -9.19 1.54 7.59
N HIS A 79 -10.46 1.77 7.96
CA HIS A 79 -11.38 0.72 8.39
C HIS A 79 -12.66 0.64 7.54
N LYS A 80 -12.79 1.54 6.55
CA LYS A 80 -13.93 1.56 5.62
C LYS A 80 -13.42 1.57 4.19
N ILE A 81 -14.04 0.75 3.35
CA ILE A 81 -13.69 0.69 1.95
C ILE A 81 -13.93 2.04 1.24
N ILE A 82 -13.01 2.41 0.39
CA ILE A 82 -13.12 3.54 -0.53
C ILE A 82 -13.35 2.95 -1.92
N PRO A 83 -14.35 3.43 -2.68
CA PRO A 83 -14.64 2.88 -4.01
C PRO A 83 -13.45 2.99 -4.97
N ALA A 84 -13.21 1.92 -5.73
CA ALA A 84 -12.24 1.94 -6.84
C ALA A 84 -12.67 2.89 -7.97
N GLY A 85 -11.70 3.29 -8.81
CA GLY A 85 -11.93 4.09 -10.01
C GLY A 85 -12.10 5.59 -9.77
N LEU A 86 -12.00 6.07 -8.53
CA LEU A 86 -11.98 7.50 -8.23
C LEU A 86 -10.66 8.14 -8.67
N PRO A 87 -10.65 9.46 -8.96
CA PRO A 87 -9.40 10.19 -9.18
C PRO A 87 -8.44 10.05 -7.99
N LEU A 88 -7.13 9.97 -8.26
CA LEU A 88 -6.09 9.80 -7.25
C LEU A 88 -6.21 10.80 -6.09
N ILE A 89 -6.31 12.09 -6.40
CA ILE A 89 -6.39 13.15 -5.37
C ILE A 89 -7.63 12.99 -4.51
N GLU A 90 -8.79 12.63 -5.10
CA GLU A 90 -10.02 12.38 -4.35
C GLU A 90 -9.86 11.15 -3.44
N THR A 91 -9.27 10.07 -3.95
CA THR A 91 -9.00 8.86 -3.17
C THR A 91 -8.11 9.17 -1.96
N VAL A 92 -7.00 9.90 -2.18
CA VAL A 92 -6.08 10.32 -1.12
C VAL A 92 -6.80 11.12 -0.03
N LYS A 93 -7.65 12.09 -0.41
CA LYS A 93 -8.41 12.89 0.56
C LYS A 93 -9.38 12.04 1.38
N ARG A 94 -10.08 11.09 0.75
CA ARG A 94 -10.97 10.15 1.47
C ARG A 94 -10.22 9.23 2.45
N VAL A 95 -8.97 8.89 2.17
CA VAL A 95 -8.10 8.20 3.13
C VAL A 95 -7.82 9.12 4.33
N GLY A 96 -7.48 10.37 4.08
CA GLY A 96 -7.25 11.38 5.12
C GLY A 96 -8.47 11.62 6.00
N GLU A 97 -9.70 11.62 5.44
CA GLU A 97 -10.95 11.72 6.19
C GLU A 97 -11.15 10.60 7.23
N GLN A 98 -10.51 9.43 7.01
CA GLN A 98 -10.50 8.33 7.95
C GLN A 98 -9.32 8.41 8.94
N GLY A 99 -8.44 9.39 8.84
CA GLY A 99 -7.19 9.50 9.62
C GLY A 99 -6.07 8.60 9.10
N GLY A 100 -6.23 8.01 7.92
CA GLY A 100 -5.24 7.18 7.26
C GLY A 100 -4.19 7.96 6.47
N PHE A 101 -3.27 7.24 5.86
CA PHE A 101 -2.22 7.78 4.99
C PHE A 101 -2.02 6.91 3.77
N CYS A 102 -1.36 7.44 2.75
CA CYS A 102 -1.13 6.78 1.47
C CYS A 102 0.35 6.59 1.15
N ILE A 103 0.64 5.51 0.43
CA ILE A 103 1.93 5.22 -0.19
C ILE A 103 1.68 4.89 -1.67
N ALA A 104 2.49 5.40 -2.59
CA ALA A 104 2.45 5.00 -3.99
C ALA A 104 3.18 3.67 -4.17
N PRO A 105 2.48 2.55 -4.47
CA PRO A 105 3.09 1.24 -4.63
C PRO A 105 3.78 1.14 -5.99
N HIS A 106 4.85 0.33 -6.09
CA HIS A 106 5.55 -0.01 -7.35
C HIS A 106 5.47 1.09 -8.43
N PRO A 107 5.79 2.37 -8.15
CA PRO A 107 5.57 3.46 -9.09
C PRO A 107 6.42 3.28 -10.34
N MET A 108 5.86 3.64 -11.50
CA MET A 108 6.53 3.52 -12.81
C MET A 108 6.91 2.09 -13.21
N ALA A 109 6.47 1.07 -12.48
CA ALA A 109 6.67 -0.31 -12.89
C ALA A 109 5.82 -0.61 -14.13
N GLY A 110 6.45 -1.21 -15.14
CA GLY A 110 5.76 -1.72 -16.32
C GLY A 110 5.62 -3.24 -16.19
N GLY A 111 4.42 -3.76 -16.03
CA GLY A 111 4.19 -5.21 -15.96
C GLY A 111 2.73 -5.57 -16.28
N ILE A 112 2.50 -6.82 -16.71
CA ILE A 112 1.15 -7.33 -16.93
C ILE A 112 0.45 -7.39 -15.56
N GLY A 113 -0.65 -6.65 -15.41
CA GLY A 113 -1.47 -6.66 -14.21
C GLY A 113 -1.14 -5.58 -13.17
N MET A 114 -0.01 -4.90 -13.25
CA MET A 114 0.31 -3.76 -12.37
C MET A 114 -0.19 -2.44 -12.95
N LYS A 115 -1.01 -1.71 -12.21
CA LYS A 115 -1.48 -0.38 -12.57
C LYS A 115 -0.71 0.67 -11.79
N SER A 116 0.53 0.91 -12.18
CA SER A 116 1.43 1.82 -11.47
C SER A 116 1.09 3.29 -11.70
N LEU A 117 1.15 4.09 -10.64
CA LEU A 117 1.06 5.53 -10.73
C LEU A 117 2.23 6.10 -11.54
N SER A 118 1.93 7.04 -12.42
CA SER A 118 2.97 7.78 -13.16
C SER A 118 3.61 8.85 -12.28
N ALA A 119 4.87 9.21 -12.62
CA ALA A 119 5.55 10.34 -11.98
C ALA A 119 4.75 11.64 -12.08
N HIS A 120 3.99 11.82 -13.16
CA HIS A 120 3.12 12.98 -13.35
C HIS A 120 1.96 12.99 -12.35
N SER A 121 1.24 11.88 -12.22
CA SER A 121 0.09 11.76 -11.31
C SER A 121 0.50 11.96 -9.85
N ILE A 122 1.62 11.35 -9.43
CA ILE A 122 2.15 11.53 -8.08
C ILE A 122 2.52 13.00 -7.83
N ARG A 123 3.19 13.66 -8.79
CA ARG A 123 3.53 15.08 -8.64
C ARG A 123 2.29 15.97 -8.57
N GLN A 124 1.25 15.67 -9.33
CA GLN A 124 -0.02 16.39 -9.22
C GLN A 124 -0.63 16.26 -7.83
N ALA A 125 -0.64 15.03 -7.25
CA ALA A 125 -1.12 14.80 -5.90
C ALA A 125 -0.29 15.55 -4.84
N LEU A 126 1.03 15.55 -4.95
CA LEU A 126 1.93 16.28 -4.06
C LEU A 126 1.85 17.82 -4.20
N ASN A 127 1.29 18.35 -5.28
CA ASN A 127 1.02 19.78 -5.46
C ASN A 127 -0.37 20.18 -4.89
N ASP A 128 -1.24 19.24 -4.52
CA ASP A 128 -2.50 19.53 -3.83
C ASP A 128 -2.21 19.63 -2.32
N HIS A 129 -2.54 20.78 -1.72
CA HIS A 129 -2.20 21.13 -0.34
C HIS A 129 -2.72 20.15 0.73
N GLU A 130 -3.81 19.45 0.45
CA GLU A 130 -4.37 18.45 1.36
C GLU A 130 -3.75 17.07 1.11
N ALA A 131 -3.68 16.67 -0.16
CA ALA A 131 -3.16 15.35 -0.54
C ALA A 131 -1.67 15.18 -0.21
N GLU A 132 -0.84 16.24 -0.27
CA GLU A 132 0.59 16.19 0.07
C GLU A 132 0.87 15.72 1.51
N ARG A 133 -0.09 15.96 2.43
CA ARG A 133 0.04 15.57 3.84
C ARG A 133 -0.37 14.13 4.10
N ILE A 134 -1.07 13.53 3.15
CA ILE A 134 -1.66 12.19 3.26
C ILE A 134 -0.88 11.19 2.42
N LEU A 135 -0.41 11.59 1.23
CA LEU A 135 0.49 10.79 0.38
C LEU A 135 1.94 10.98 0.86
N ILE A 136 2.34 10.18 1.84
CA ILE A 136 3.58 10.40 2.61
C ILE A 136 4.76 9.56 2.13
N GLY A 137 4.56 8.65 1.18
CA GLY A 137 5.62 7.72 0.78
C GLY A 137 5.47 7.19 -0.65
N ILE A 138 6.58 6.62 -1.12
CA ILE A 138 6.69 5.92 -2.39
C ILE A 138 7.41 4.60 -2.12
N GLU A 139 6.85 3.50 -2.59
CA GLU A 139 7.50 2.20 -2.49
C GLU A 139 8.73 2.17 -3.41
N THR A 140 9.89 1.89 -2.85
CA THR A 140 11.17 1.86 -3.59
C THR A 140 11.68 0.46 -3.86
N TYR A 141 11.06 -0.54 -3.27
CA TYR A 141 11.34 -1.95 -3.49
C TYR A 141 10.04 -2.76 -3.42
N ASN A 142 9.78 -3.53 -4.47
CA ASN A 142 8.65 -4.47 -4.53
C ASN A 142 9.16 -5.84 -4.98
N ALA A 143 8.86 -6.88 -4.20
CA ALA A 143 9.38 -8.24 -4.45
C ALA A 143 8.80 -8.89 -5.71
N THR A 144 7.60 -8.47 -6.14
CA THR A 144 6.95 -8.92 -7.38
C THR A 144 7.38 -8.13 -8.62
N ALA A 145 7.95 -6.95 -8.44
CA ALA A 145 8.52 -6.20 -9.55
C ALA A 145 9.77 -6.91 -10.07
N LEU A 146 9.66 -7.57 -11.21
CA LEU A 146 10.78 -8.29 -11.88
C LEU A 146 11.84 -7.33 -12.39
N ASP A 147 11.59 -6.03 -12.36
CA ASP A 147 12.44 -4.99 -12.91
C ASP A 147 13.15 -4.20 -11.79
N ARG A 148 14.44 -4.49 -11.64
CA ARG A 148 15.32 -3.76 -10.72
C ARG A 148 15.50 -2.28 -11.13
N GLU A 149 15.28 -1.95 -12.41
CA GLU A 149 15.42 -0.58 -12.91
C GLU A 149 14.27 0.30 -12.40
N SER A 150 13.03 -0.24 -12.33
CA SER A 150 11.87 0.48 -11.74
C SER A 150 12.11 0.82 -10.28
N SER A 151 12.60 -0.13 -9.47
CA SER A 151 12.91 0.12 -8.06
C SER A 151 14.02 1.15 -7.89
N HIS A 152 15.05 1.11 -8.74
CA HIS A 152 16.12 2.11 -8.71
C HIS A 152 15.61 3.51 -9.11
N GLY A 153 14.79 3.59 -10.16
CA GLY A 153 14.15 4.83 -10.58
C GLY A 153 13.24 5.42 -9.50
N ALA A 154 12.44 4.59 -8.86
CA ALA A 154 11.56 4.99 -7.74
C ALA A 154 12.37 5.55 -6.57
N LYS A 155 13.49 4.93 -6.21
CA LYS A 155 14.38 5.42 -5.14
C LYS A 155 14.95 6.80 -5.45
N ILE A 156 15.52 7.00 -6.66
CA ILE A 156 16.04 8.30 -7.07
C ILE A 156 14.95 9.36 -7.03
N TRP A 157 13.73 8.98 -7.40
CA TRP A 157 12.61 9.89 -7.45
C TRP A 157 12.10 10.23 -6.04
N ALA A 158 12.00 9.26 -5.14
CA ALA A 158 11.67 9.48 -3.73
C ALA A 158 12.67 10.46 -3.06
N GLU A 159 13.96 10.26 -3.29
CA GLU A 159 15.01 11.16 -2.80
C GLU A 159 14.84 12.60 -3.34
N ARG A 160 14.49 12.76 -4.63
CA ARG A 160 14.28 14.08 -5.25
C ARG A 160 13.03 14.80 -4.75
N LEU A 161 12.01 14.06 -4.31
CA LEU A 161 10.76 14.61 -3.75
C LEU A 161 10.86 14.85 -2.26
N GLY A 162 11.91 14.33 -1.59
CA GLY A 162 12.04 14.40 -0.14
C GLY A 162 11.05 13.50 0.61
N VAL A 163 10.48 12.49 -0.08
CA VAL A 163 9.62 11.46 0.48
C VAL A 163 10.42 10.16 0.56
N SER A 164 10.58 9.61 1.76
CA SER A 164 11.39 8.39 2.00
C SER A 164 10.73 7.49 3.02
#